data_a782237fd1cc029780602f877d99dd6c
#
_entry.id   a782237fd1cc029780602f877d99dd6c
#
_cell.length_a   1.000
_cell.length_b   1.000
_cell.length_c   1.000
_cell.angle_alpha   90.00
_cell.angle_beta   90.00
_cell.angle_gamma   90.00
#
_symmetry.space_group_name_H-M   'P 1'
#
loop_
_entity.id
_entity.type
_entity.pdbx_description
1 polymer ?
#
loop_
_entity_poly.entity_id
_entity_poly.type
_entity_poly.pdbx_seq_one_letter_code
_entity_poly.pdbx_strand_id
1 'polypeptide(L)'
;MIESKLLEVPLSAMPRERLERYGAKVLETHELLAILLRTGSKDLNVLQLAVVVLNTFEDLHSLKMASLDELMHINGIGRTKAIELKAAMELGVRLSNAAQMKLGKITSSKMAGQWIVQELKDAYQEHLVALYLNTKNEIIKKKMIFIGGLNSAVAHPREIFREA
;
A
#
# COMPACT_ATOMS: atom_id res chain seq x y z
N MET A 1 -8.50 45.03 1.51
CA MET A 1 -7.55 44.10 2.20
C MET A 1 -8.41 43.22 3.08
N ILE A 2 -8.67 41.97 2.61
CA ILE A 2 -9.37 40.96 3.41
C ILE A 2 -8.27 40.06 3.91
N GLU A 3 -7.86 40.27 5.15
CA GLU A 3 -6.97 39.32 5.85
C GLU A 3 -7.71 37.99 5.94
N SER A 4 -7.20 36.99 5.21
CA SER A 4 -7.60 35.60 5.40
C SER A 4 -7.15 35.20 6.80
N LYS A 5 -8.04 35.28 7.79
CA LYS A 5 -7.89 34.58 9.05
C LYS A 5 -7.74 33.09 8.70
N LEU A 6 -6.49 32.62 8.66
CA LEU A 6 -6.18 31.21 8.80
C LEU A 6 -6.90 30.75 10.06
N LEU A 7 -7.92 29.92 9.92
CA LEU A 7 -8.51 29.18 11.03
C LEU A 7 -7.36 28.39 11.65
N GLU A 8 -6.85 28.86 12.78
CA GLU A 8 -5.88 28.14 13.59
C GLU A 8 -6.60 26.89 14.10
N VAL A 9 -6.32 25.77 13.45
CA VAL A 9 -6.77 24.46 13.92
C VAL A 9 -6.13 24.27 15.31
N PRO A 10 -6.92 24.05 16.38
CA PRO A 10 -6.35 23.84 17.70
C PRO A 10 -5.28 22.75 17.66
N LEU A 11 -4.17 22.92 18.37
CA LEU A 11 -3.06 21.94 18.42
C LEU A 11 -3.57 20.52 18.74
N SER A 12 -4.57 20.38 19.60
CA SER A 12 -5.22 19.10 19.92
C SER A 12 -5.98 18.45 18.76
N ALA A 13 -6.20 19.17 17.66
CA ALA A 13 -6.86 18.68 16.45
C ALA A 13 -5.87 18.40 15.31
N MET A 14 -4.57 18.62 15.53
CA MET A 14 -3.55 18.30 14.53
C MET A 14 -3.36 16.77 14.39
N PRO A 15 -3.11 16.26 13.18
CA PRO A 15 -3.06 14.82 12.92
C PRO A 15 -2.04 14.05 13.79
N ARG A 16 -0.88 14.63 14.08
CA ARG A 16 0.16 13.99 14.91
C ARG A 16 -0.29 13.81 16.35
N GLU A 17 -0.84 14.86 16.93
CA GLU A 17 -1.35 14.86 18.30
C GLU A 17 -2.56 13.93 18.43
N ARG A 18 -3.41 13.88 17.41
CA ARG A 18 -4.52 12.93 17.36
C ARG A 18 -4.04 11.49 17.24
N LEU A 19 -3.01 11.23 16.44
CA LEU A 19 -2.41 9.91 16.33
C LEU A 19 -1.81 9.46 17.66
N GLU A 20 -1.05 10.34 18.31
CA GLU A 20 -0.41 10.06 19.60
C GLU A 20 -1.45 9.77 20.69
N ARG A 21 -2.52 10.55 20.75
CA ARG A 21 -3.52 10.46 21.81
C ARG A 21 -4.55 9.33 21.61
N TYR A 22 -4.96 9.09 20.37
CA TYR A 22 -6.09 8.21 20.05
C TYR A 22 -5.71 7.03 19.15
N GLY A 23 -4.46 6.97 18.67
CA GLY A 23 -3.99 5.94 17.75
C GLY A 23 -4.39 6.19 16.29
N ALA A 24 -3.79 5.42 15.38
CA ALA A 24 -3.93 5.63 13.94
C ALA A 24 -5.35 5.33 13.40
N LYS A 25 -6.12 4.48 14.07
CA LYS A 25 -7.44 4.02 13.60
C LYS A 25 -8.51 5.12 13.55
N VAL A 26 -8.33 6.20 14.30
CA VAL A 26 -9.28 7.31 14.35
C VAL A 26 -8.97 8.43 13.37
N LEU A 27 -7.84 8.31 12.65
CA LEU A 27 -7.44 9.30 11.65
C LEU A 27 -8.02 8.94 10.29
N GLU A 28 -8.46 9.97 9.59
CA GLU A 28 -8.84 9.87 8.19
C GLU A 28 -7.61 9.73 7.28
N THR A 29 -7.81 9.21 6.07
CA THR A 29 -6.71 8.96 5.12
C THR A 29 -5.88 10.21 4.82
N HIS A 30 -6.52 11.38 4.66
CA HIS A 30 -5.81 12.63 4.42
C HIS A 30 -4.97 13.08 5.61
N GLU A 31 -5.37 12.75 6.83
CA GLU A 31 -4.60 13.06 8.04
C GLU A 31 -3.34 12.18 8.14
N LEU A 32 -3.48 10.88 7.86
CA LEU A 32 -2.32 9.97 7.78
C LEU A 32 -1.34 10.42 6.70
N LEU A 33 -1.84 10.81 5.54
CA LEU A 33 -1.01 11.33 4.46
C LEU A 33 -0.33 12.64 4.84
N ALA A 34 -1.03 13.55 5.55
CA ALA A 34 -0.45 14.81 6.04
C ALA A 34 0.71 14.57 7.02
N ILE A 35 0.62 13.53 7.87
CA ILE A 35 1.72 13.14 8.77
C ILE A 35 2.96 12.73 7.95
N LEU A 36 2.79 11.96 6.88
CA LEU A 36 3.88 11.53 6.00
C LEU A 36 4.48 12.71 5.23
N LEU A 37 3.66 13.61 4.72
CA LEU A 37 4.10 14.79 3.98
C LEU A 37 4.85 15.82 4.85
N ARG A 38 4.60 15.81 6.16
CA ARG A 38 5.23 16.66 7.21
C ARG A 38 4.97 18.15 7.06
N THR A 39 5.07 18.68 5.86
CA THR A 39 4.93 20.11 5.56
C THR A 39 4.03 20.32 4.35
N GLY A 40 3.34 21.44 4.30
CA GLY A 40 2.58 21.87 3.13
C GLY A 40 3.47 22.34 1.98
N SER A 41 2.90 23.18 1.13
CA SER A 41 3.57 23.94 0.08
C SER A 41 3.58 25.43 0.41
N LYS A 42 4.02 26.25 -0.54
CA LYS A 42 3.97 27.73 -0.39
C LYS A 42 2.53 28.25 -0.19
N ASP A 43 1.57 27.61 -0.86
CA ASP A 43 0.19 28.10 -0.94
C ASP A 43 -0.81 27.24 -0.16
N LEU A 44 -0.42 26.02 0.25
CA LEU A 44 -1.30 25.05 0.91
C LEU A 44 -0.68 24.57 2.22
N ASN A 45 -1.47 24.50 3.27
CA ASN A 45 -1.06 23.78 4.47
C ASN A 45 -0.98 22.25 4.20
N VAL A 46 -0.41 21.51 5.12
CA VAL A 46 -0.14 20.07 4.91
C VAL A 46 -1.42 19.24 4.75
N LEU A 47 -2.49 19.57 5.45
CA LEU A 47 -3.79 18.89 5.31
C LEU A 47 -4.42 19.17 3.94
N GLN A 48 -4.38 20.42 3.50
CA GLN A 48 -4.86 20.79 2.16
C GLN A 48 -4.04 20.08 1.07
N LEU A 49 -2.71 20.04 1.21
CA LEU A 49 -1.85 19.33 0.27
C LEU A 49 -2.17 17.83 0.23
N ALA A 50 -2.42 17.21 1.38
CA ALA A 50 -2.82 15.81 1.44
C ALA A 50 -4.15 15.55 0.71
N VAL A 51 -5.13 16.43 0.86
CA VAL A 51 -6.40 16.35 0.13
C VAL A 51 -6.18 16.52 -1.38
N VAL A 52 -5.33 17.45 -1.81
CA VAL A 52 -4.98 17.63 -3.24
C VAL A 52 -4.35 16.35 -3.79
N VAL A 53 -3.41 15.73 -3.07
CA VAL A 53 -2.80 14.45 -3.51
C VAL A 53 -3.86 13.37 -3.67
N LEU A 54 -4.76 13.19 -2.70
CA LEU A 54 -5.83 12.18 -2.78
C LEU A 54 -6.81 12.44 -3.93
N ASN A 55 -7.16 13.70 -4.18
CA ASN A 55 -8.09 14.07 -5.25
C ASN A 55 -7.46 14.03 -6.66
N THR A 56 -6.14 13.97 -6.77
CA THR A 56 -5.44 13.84 -8.06
C THR A 56 -5.59 12.43 -8.64
N PHE A 57 -5.82 11.44 -7.80
CA PHE A 57 -5.99 10.05 -8.18
C PHE A 57 -7.43 9.58 -7.89
N GLU A 58 -7.95 8.68 -8.72
CA GLU A 58 -9.33 8.17 -8.56
C GLU A 58 -9.53 7.44 -7.24
N ASP A 59 -8.50 6.71 -6.79
CA ASP A 59 -8.51 5.93 -5.56
C ASP A 59 -7.10 5.75 -4.97
N LEU A 60 -7.01 5.10 -3.81
CA LEU A 60 -5.73 4.78 -3.16
C LEU A 60 -4.90 3.77 -3.94
N HIS A 61 -5.53 2.94 -4.78
CA HIS A 61 -4.81 2.00 -5.64
C HIS A 61 -4.06 2.77 -6.74
N SER A 62 -4.72 3.69 -7.43
CA SER A 62 -4.12 4.57 -8.44
C SER A 62 -2.98 5.40 -7.86
N LEU A 63 -3.16 5.95 -6.65
CA LEU A 63 -2.09 6.64 -5.92
C LEU A 63 -0.90 5.72 -5.64
N LYS A 64 -1.12 4.48 -5.21
CA LYS A 64 -0.07 3.48 -4.98
C LYS A 64 0.71 3.18 -6.26
N MET A 65 0.01 3.06 -7.40
CA MET A 65 0.61 2.73 -8.70
C MET A 65 1.33 3.91 -9.35
N ALA A 66 1.02 5.14 -8.95
CA ALA A 66 1.60 6.35 -9.50
C ALA A 66 3.13 6.30 -9.52
N SER A 67 3.72 6.75 -10.62
CA SER A 67 5.16 6.92 -10.78
C SER A 67 5.68 8.10 -9.95
N LEU A 68 6.99 8.20 -9.77
CA LEU A 68 7.60 9.36 -9.11
C LEU A 68 7.30 10.66 -9.86
N ASP A 69 7.31 10.60 -11.20
CA ASP A 69 7.06 11.76 -12.04
C ASP A 69 5.61 12.25 -11.92
N GLU A 70 4.63 11.34 -11.91
CA GLU A 70 3.23 11.70 -11.68
C GLU A 70 3.02 12.35 -10.31
N LEU A 71 3.65 11.83 -9.26
CA LEU A 71 3.60 12.45 -7.94
C LEU A 71 4.25 13.85 -7.94
N MET A 72 5.37 14.03 -8.61
CA MET A 72 6.07 15.32 -8.68
C MET A 72 5.35 16.37 -9.54
N HIS A 73 4.40 15.98 -10.39
CA HIS A 73 3.54 16.94 -11.10
C HIS A 73 2.54 17.65 -10.17
N ILE A 74 2.32 17.12 -8.97
CA ILE A 74 1.44 17.77 -7.99
C ILE A 74 2.20 18.95 -7.34
N ASN A 75 1.63 20.16 -7.46
CA ASN A 75 2.24 21.34 -6.87
C ASN A 75 2.39 21.18 -5.34
N GLY A 76 3.62 21.31 -4.84
CA GLY A 76 3.97 21.08 -3.44
C GLY A 76 4.52 19.69 -3.12
N ILE A 77 4.52 18.76 -4.09
CA ILE A 77 5.19 17.45 -3.98
C ILE A 77 6.51 17.51 -4.76
N GLY A 78 7.59 17.79 -4.07
CA GLY A 78 8.94 17.68 -4.62
C GLY A 78 9.46 16.24 -4.57
N ARG A 79 10.64 16.02 -5.16
CA ARG A 79 11.30 14.71 -5.26
C ARG A 79 11.37 13.97 -3.93
N THR A 80 11.72 14.66 -2.84
CA THR A 80 11.84 14.05 -1.51
C THR A 80 10.50 13.50 -1.03
N LYS A 81 9.43 14.30 -1.09
CA LYS A 81 8.09 13.86 -0.69
C LYS A 81 7.58 12.71 -1.54
N ALA A 82 7.81 12.76 -2.86
CA ALA A 82 7.42 11.67 -3.77
C ALA A 82 8.12 10.34 -3.41
N ILE A 83 9.43 10.38 -3.13
CA ILE A 83 10.20 9.20 -2.69
C ILE A 83 9.69 8.67 -1.35
N GLU A 84 9.45 9.54 -0.37
CA GLU A 84 8.93 9.16 0.94
C GLU A 84 7.55 8.49 0.84
N LEU A 85 6.65 9.03 0.02
CA LEU A 85 5.35 8.43 -0.24
C LEU A 85 5.48 7.03 -0.87
N LYS A 86 6.29 6.88 -1.92
CA LYS A 86 6.53 5.57 -2.56
C LYS A 86 7.13 4.57 -1.60
N ALA A 87 8.09 4.98 -0.78
CA ALA A 87 8.70 4.12 0.24
C ALA A 87 7.67 3.69 1.31
N ALA A 88 6.82 4.61 1.77
CA ALA A 88 5.78 4.31 2.74
C ALA A 88 4.74 3.33 2.19
N MET A 89 4.31 3.49 0.93
CA MET A 89 3.37 2.59 0.26
C MET A 89 3.96 1.19 0.11
N GLU A 90 5.20 1.07 -0.34
CA GLU A 90 5.90 -0.23 -0.48
C GLU A 90 6.08 -0.91 0.88
N LEU A 91 6.46 -0.15 1.91
CA LEU A 91 6.57 -0.69 3.26
C LEU A 91 5.22 -1.20 3.77
N GLY A 92 4.13 -0.50 3.51
CA GLY A 92 2.77 -0.93 3.84
C GLY A 92 2.41 -2.28 3.19
N VAL A 93 2.75 -2.46 1.92
CA VAL A 93 2.57 -3.74 1.21
C VAL A 93 3.37 -4.85 1.87
N ARG A 94 4.65 -4.62 2.17
CA ARG A 94 5.51 -5.62 2.84
C ARG A 94 4.99 -5.99 4.23
N LEU A 95 4.54 -5.02 5.00
CA LEU A 95 3.96 -5.25 6.33
C LEU A 95 2.66 -6.06 6.24
N SER A 96 1.79 -5.75 5.29
CA SER A 96 0.55 -6.50 5.03
C SER A 96 0.87 -7.97 4.66
N ASN A 97 1.80 -8.18 3.74
CA ASN A 97 2.22 -9.51 3.33
C ASN A 97 2.89 -10.29 4.47
N ALA A 98 3.73 -9.63 5.27
CA ALA A 98 4.37 -10.26 6.43
C ALA A 98 3.36 -10.65 7.52
N ALA A 99 2.32 -9.85 7.73
CA ALA A 99 1.24 -10.18 8.66
C ALA A 99 0.42 -11.38 8.16
N GLN A 100 0.15 -11.46 6.85
CA GLN A 100 -0.53 -12.59 6.23
C GLN A 100 0.30 -13.88 6.32
N MET A 101 1.64 -13.80 6.15
CA MET A 101 2.53 -14.96 6.34
C MET A 101 2.59 -15.45 7.79
N LYS A 102 2.43 -14.57 8.80
CA LYS A 102 2.33 -14.97 10.22
C LYS A 102 0.97 -15.57 10.61
N LEU A 103 -0.08 -15.34 9.83
CA LEU A 103 -1.39 -16.01 9.95
C LEU A 103 -1.44 -17.39 9.27
N GLY A 104 -0.38 -17.88 8.88
CA GLY A 104 0.23 -19.05 8.26
C GLY A 104 -0.46 -20.41 8.36
N LYS A 105 -1.72 -20.52 8.72
CA LYS A 105 -2.45 -21.79 8.70
C LYS A 105 -3.60 -21.74 7.70
N ILE A 106 -3.51 -22.53 6.65
CA ILE A 106 -4.58 -22.68 5.67
C ILE A 106 -5.60 -23.71 6.22
N THR A 107 -6.73 -23.22 6.70
CA THR A 107 -7.78 -24.08 7.23
C THR A 107 -8.79 -24.51 6.15
N SER A 108 -8.78 -23.87 4.99
CA SER A 108 -9.61 -24.25 3.84
C SER A 108 -9.02 -23.75 2.51
N SER A 109 -9.37 -24.45 1.42
CA SER A 109 -9.04 -24.02 0.06
C SER A 109 -9.62 -22.63 -0.30
N LYS A 110 -10.79 -22.32 0.26
CA LYS A 110 -11.43 -21.00 0.08
C LYS A 110 -10.56 -19.87 0.68
N MET A 111 -10.02 -20.07 1.87
CA MET A 111 -9.15 -19.10 2.54
C MET A 111 -7.83 -18.92 1.76
N ALA A 112 -7.22 -20.01 1.29
CA ALA A 112 -6.05 -19.97 0.44
C ALA A 112 -6.32 -19.21 -0.87
N GLY A 113 -7.45 -19.49 -1.52
CA GLY A 113 -7.87 -18.82 -2.74
C GLY A 113 -8.08 -17.33 -2.54
N GLN A 114 -8.79 -16.92 -1.49
CA GLN A 114 -9.00 -15.50 -1.18
C GLN A 114 -7.68 -14.76 -0.94
N TRP A 115 -6.76 -15.40 -0.23
CA TRP A 115 -5.45 -14.82 0.02
C TRP A 115 -4.65 -14.62 -1.28
N ILE A 116 -4.61 -15.63 -2.16
CA ILE A 116 -3.92 -15.54 -3.45
C ILE A 116 -4.57 -14.49 -4.36
N VAL A 117 -5.90 -14.45 -4.43
CA VAL A 117 -6.63 -13.42 -5.20
C VAL A 117 -6.29 -12.02 -4.72
N GLN A 118 -6.23 -11.80 -3.41
CA GLN A 118 -5.85 -10.50 -2.86
C GLN A 118 -4.40 -10.13 -3.19
N GLU A 119 -3.51 -11.10 -3.20
CA GLU A 119 -2.10 -10.87 -3.50
C GLU A 119 -1.85 -10.58 -4.99
N LEU A 120 -2.60 -11.26 -5.87
CA LEU A 120 -2.48 -11.10 -7.32
C LEU A 120 -3.43 -10.04 -7.90
N LYS A 121 -4.12 -9.30 -7.06
CA LYS A 121 -5.11 -8.31 -7.47
C LYS A 121 -4.58 -7.28 -8.48
N ASP A 122 -3.30 -6.92 -8.35
CA ASP A 122 -2.63 -5.92 -9.18
C ASP A 122 -1.80 -6.56 -10.31
N ALA A 123 -1.93 -7.87 -10.52
CA ALA A 123 -1.18 -8.58 -11.53
C ALA A 123 -1.90 -8.51 -12.88
N TYR A 124 -1.20 -8.01 -13.91
CA TYR A 124 -1.71 -7.91 -15.29
C TYR A 124 -1.44 -9.16 -16.14
N GLN A 125 -0.75 -10.15 -15.59
CA GLN A 125 -0.36 -11.37 -16.28
C GLN A 125 -0.82 -12.60 -15.48
N GLU A 126 -0.87 -13.75 -16.13
CA GLU A 126 -1.12 -15.01 -15.45
C GLU A 126 0.06 -15.37 -14.53
N HIS A 127 -0.25 -15.73 -13.29
CA HIS A 127 0.72 -16.13 -12.30
C HIS A 127 0.39 -17.53 -11.77
N LEU A 128 1.39 -18.40 -11.74
CA LEU A 128 1.32 -19.66 -11.01
C LEU A 128 2.10 -19.54 -9.72
N VAL A 129 1.39 -19.64 -8.61
CA VAL A 129 1.97 -19.58 -7.25
C VAL A 129 1.84 -20.94 -6.58
N ALA A 130 2.96 -21.48 -6.09
CA ALA A 130 2.96 -22.65 -5.25
C ALA A 130 3.04 -22.26 -3.77
N LEU A 131 2.16 -22.86 -2.97
CA LEU A 131 2.20 -22.80 -1.51
C LEU A 131 2.62 -24.15 -0.98
N TYR A 132 3.74 -24.18 -0.26
CA TYR A 132 4.23 -25.37 0.42
C TYR A 132 3.72 -25.34 1.85
N LEU A 133 3.05 -26.41 2.27
CA LEU A 133 2.44 -26.52 3.59
C LEU A 133 3.10 -27.64 4.36
N ASN A 134 3.22 -27.49 5.68
CA ASN A 134 3.56 -28.61 6.55
C ASN A 134 2.32 -29.48 6.83
N THR A 135 2.52 -30.57 7.57
CA THR A 135 1.45 -31.52 7.95
C THR A 135 0.36 -30.89 8.82
N LYS A 136 0.59 -29.70 9.37
CA LYS A 136 -0.37 -28.91 10.15
C LYS A 136 -1.09 -27.86 9.30
N ASN A 137 -0.90 -27.86 7.96
CA ASN A 137 -1.41 -26.87 7.01
C ASN A 137 -0.86 -25.45 7.24
N GLU A 138 0.31 -25.32 7.84
CA GLU A 138 1.00 -24.04 7.97
C GLU A 138 1.83 -23.77 6.72
N ILE A 139 1.80 -22.54 6.22
CA ILE A 139 2.61 -22.17 5.05
C ILE A 139 4.08 -22.09 5.45
N ILE A 140 4.89 -23.01 4.95
CA ILE A 140 6.35 -23.02 5.15
C ILE A 140 7.07 -22.22 4.06
N LYS A 141 6.53 -22.21 2.85
CA LYS A 141 7.13 -21.50 1.73
C LYS A 141 6.08 -21.10 0.69
N LYS A 142 6.30 -19.97 0.07
CA LYS A 142 5.58 -19.51 -1.12
C LYS A 142 6.59 -19.27 -2.23
N LYS A 143 6.26 -19.73 -3.44
CA LYS A 143 7.10 -19.50 -4.61
C LYS A 143 6.26 -19.11 -5.82
N MET A 144 6.67 -18.06 -6.51
CA MET A 144 6.19 -17.76 -7.85
C MET A 144 6.89 -18.73 -8.81
N ILE A 145 6.12 -19.64 -9.39
CA ILE A 145 6.65 -20.67 -10.31
C ILE A 145 6.74 -20.11 -11.72
N PHE A 146 5.73 -19.34 -12.12
CA PHE A 146 5.62 -18.85 -13.48
C PHE A 146 4.87 -17.52 -13.53
N ILE A 147 5.31 -16.63 -14.44
CA ILE A 147 4.61 -15.43 -14.86
C ILE A 147 4.45 -15.53 -16.37
N GLY A 148 3.20 -15.66 -16.85
CA GLY A 148 2.90 -15.94 -18.25
C GLY A 148 2.44 -14.74 -19.07
N GLY A 149 2.67 -14.80 -20.37
CA GLY A 149 1.96 -13.99 -21.37
C GLY A 149 0.82 -14.79 -22.00
N LEU A 150 -0.07 -14.12 -22.71
CA LEU A 150 -1.37 -14.55 -23.23
C LEU A 150 -1.47 -15.93 -23.97
N ASN A 151 -0.39 -16.64 -24.21
CA ASN A 151 -0.43 -17.84 -25.08
C ASN A 151 0.35 -19.09 -24.62
N SER A 152 1.00 -19.13 -23.45
CA SER A 152 1.63 -20.39 -23.01
C SER A 152 2.03 -20.36 -21.51
N ALA A 153 1.15 -20.91 -20.68
CA ALA A 153 1.51 -21.27 -19.29
C ALA A 153 1.90 -22.75 -19.26
N VAL A 154 3.18 -23.08 -19.49
CA VAL A 154 3.70 -24.44 -19.27
C VAL A 154 4.44 -24.45 -17.93
N ALA A 155 3.73 -24.81 -16.87
CA ALA A 155 4.37 -25.08 -15.59
C ALA A 155 4.81 -26.54 -15.58
N HIS A 156 6.12 -26.81 -15.63
CA HIS A 156 6.63 -28.14 -15.47
C HIS A 156 6.44 -28.62 -14.01
N PRO A 157 5.83 -29.80 -13.77
CA PRO A 157 5.68 -30.35 -12.41
C PRO A 157 6.99 -30.35 -11.61
N ARG A 158 8.13 -30.57 -12.29
CA ARG A 158 9.46 -30.51 -11.68
C ARG A 158 9.75 -29.17 -10.97
N GLU A 159 9.28 -28.08 -11.53
CA GLU A 159 9.49 -26.73 -10.94
C GLU A 159 8.69 -26.54 -9.65
N ILE A 160 7.51 -27.20 -9.57
CA ILE A 160 6.64 -27.16 -8.39
C ILE A 160 7.21 -28.07 -7.31
N PHE A 161 7.60 -29.30 -7.64
CA PHE A 161 8.00 -30.32 -6.66
C PHE A 161 9.49 -30.31 -6.31
N ARG A 162 10.30 -29.48 -6.95
CA ARG A 162 11.75 -29.39 -6.66
C ARG A 162 12.07 -28.92 -5.24
N GLU A 163 11.10 -28.28 -4.58
CA GLU A 163 11.27 -27.66 -3.28
C GLU A 163 10.28 -28.18 -2.22
N ALA A 164 9.55 -29.26 -2.53
CA ALA A 164 8.62 -29.91 -1.62
C ALA A 164 9.32 -30.85 -0.61
#